data_72aa56682138ad0c379d591d6dd8eae4
#
_entry.id   72aa56682138ad0c379d591d6dd8eae4
#
_cell.length_a   1.000
_cell.length_b   1.000
_cell.length_c   1.000
_cell.angle_alpha   90.00
_cell.angle_beta   90.00
_cell.angle_gamma   90.00
#
_symmetry.space_group_name_H-M   'P 1'
#
loop_
_entity.id
_entity.type
_entity.pdbx_description
1 polymer ?
#
loop_
_entity_poly.entity_id
_entity_poly.type
_entity_poly.pdbx_seq_one_letter_code
_entity_poly.pdbx_strand_id
1 'polypeptide(L)'
;MMDSVPIVCITGQVPRPAIGSDAFQEMDISGAVIPITKHSYLVMDIKDLAKTIKEAFVIARSGRPGPVLIDIPKDLQAEEFDFVYPEEPIMLPGDNPIKNDIDVKSLEEAAKLIANAERPVILAGHGILLSGASKEVIELSEKGDIPLSWTLLGSGAVPASHDLNMGMMGMHGEFAANNAIQKADLLIACGMRFDDRVTGNTKTYSLNSKKIHIEIDPSEINKNVPVDIALVGDLKTVLGKLLPVLNKQNNSNWIDSISEWRKESQSRDII
;
A
#
# COMPACT_ATOMS: atom_id res chain seq x y z
N MET A 1 3.07 -5.05 9.68
CA MET A 1 2.00 -5.42 8.70
C MET A 1 1.19 -4.21 8.23
N MET A 2 0.60 -3.42 9.13
CA MET A 2 -0.39 -2.38 8.77
C MET A 2 0.15 -1.32 7.81
N ASP A 3 1.41 -0.91 7.97
CA ASP A 3 2.03 0.14 7.15
C ASP A 3 2.81 -0.40 5.94
N SER A 4 2.74 -1.72 5.71
CA SER A 4 3.41 -2.40 4.59
C SER A 4 4.93 -2.12 4.50
N VAL A 5 5.59 -2.04 5.68
CA VAL A 5 7.04 -1.82 5.77
C VAL A 5 7.76 -3.17 5.79
N PRO A 6 8.69 -3.42 4.85
CA PRO A 6 9.48 -4.65 4.83
C PRO A 6 10.57 -4.59 5.92
N ILE A 7 10.41 -5.40 6.97
CA ILE A 7 11.35 -5.50 8.08
C ILE A 7 11.71 -6.97 8.29
N VAL A 8 12.99 -7.27 8.46
CA VAL A 8 13.47 -8.56 8.96
C VAL A 8 13.91 -8.37 10.40
N CYS A 9 13.17 -9.00 11.33
CA CYS A 9 13.47 -8.98 12.76
C CYS A 9 14.26 -10.24 13.12
N ILE A 10 15.37 -10.11 13.83
CA ILE A 10 16.17 -11.23 14.33
C ILE A 10 16.07 -11.21 15.85
N THR A 11 15.64 -12.34 16.43
CA THR A 11 15.50 -12.54 17.86
C THR A 11 16.38 -13.69 18.33
N GLY A 12 16.68 -13.72 19.63
CA GLY A 12 17.42 -14.82 20.26
C GLY A 12 16.49 -15.70 21.05
N GLN A 13 16.72 -17.01 21.01
CA GLN A 13 15.97 -18.03 21.73
C GLN A 13 16.88 -18.77 22.74
N VAL A 14 16.30 -19.45 23.72
CA VAL A 14 17.02 -20.37 24.58
C VAL A 14 17.74 -21.44 23.75
N PRO A 15 18.79 -22.14 24.30
CA PRO A 15 19.44 -23.22 23.56
C PRO A 15 18.45 -24.29 23.10
N ARG A 16 18.66 -24.88 21.92
CA ARG A 16 17.78 -25.92 21.33
C ARG A 16 17.31 -27.01 22.29
N PRO A 17 18.17 -27.57 23.18
CA PRO A 17 17.71 -28.59 24.13
C PRO A 17 16.74 -28.10 25.21
N ALA A 18 16.65 -26.78 25.41
CA ALA A 18 15.77 -26.17 26.42
C ALA A 18 14.41 -25.70 25.81
N ILE A 19 14.29 -25.71 24.49
CA ILE A 19 13.02 -25.28 23.83
C ILE A 19 11.91 -26.29 24.19
N GLY A 20 10.77 -25.75 24.64
CA GLY A 20 9.59 -26.54 25.06
C GLY A 20 9.67 -27.08 26.49
N SER A 21 10.60 -26.61 27.30
CA SER A 21 10.75 -27.02 28.69
C SER A 21 10.37 -25.98 29.74
N ASP A 22 9.77 -24.87 29.32
CA ASP A 22 9.49 -23.70 30.16
C ASP A 22 10.77 -23.11 30.81
N ALA A 23 11.86 -23.13 30.05
CA ALA A 23 13.15 -22.63 30.51
C ALA A 23 13.09 -21.13 30.83
N PHE A 24 13.98 -20.66 31.73
CA PHE A 24 14.05 -19.22 32.04
C PHE A 24 14.28 -18.37 30.78
N GLN A 25 13.43 -17.41 30.58
CA GLN A 25 13.38 -16.52 29.38
C GLN A 25 13.03 -17.23 28.07
N GLU A 26 12.51 -18.44 28.10
CA GLU A 26 11.91 -19.07 26.94
C GLU A 26 10.60 -18.34 26.58
N MET A 27 10.40 -18.07 25.28
CA MET A 27 9.16 -17.54 24.74
C MET A 27 8.90 -18.13 23.36
N ASP A 28 7.68 -18.57 23.10
CA ASP A 28 7.23 -18.84 21.74
C ASP A 28 6.99 -17.52 20.99
N ILE A 29 8.08 -16.85 20.63
CA ILE A 29 8.01 -15.58 19.88
C ILE A 29 7.45 -15.80 18.49
N SER A 30 7.74 -16.95 17.86
CA SER A 30 7.22 -17.30 16.53
C SER A 30 5.69 -17.36 16.54
N GLY A 31 5.09 -18.01 17.53
CA GLY A 31 3.63 -18.05 17.72
C GLY A 31 3.04 -16.68 18.04
N ALA A 32 3.69 -15.92 18.91
CA ALA A 32 3.22 -14.60 19.33
C ALA A 32 3.15 -13.58 18.18
N VAL A 33 4.02 -13.68 17.17
CA VAL A 33 4.09 -12.74 16.06
C VAL A 33 3.29 -13.13 14.80
N ILE A 34 2.69 -14.33 14.78
CA ILE A 34 1.87 -14.79 13.63
C ILE A 34 0.89 -13.71 13.13
N PRO A 35 0.11 -13.03 13.99
CA PRO A 35 -0.90 -12.08 13.51
C PRO A 35 -0.32 -10.75 12.99
N ILE A 36 0.96 -10.49 13.21
CA ILE A 36 1.60 -9.20 12.90
C ILE A 36 2.77 -9.31 11.92
N THR A 37 3.12 -10.52 11.48
CA THR A 37 4.20 -10.78 10.51
C THR A 37 3.67 -11.49 9.26
N LYS A 38 4.42 -11.44 8.17
CA LYS A 38 4.16 -12.26 6.98
C LYS A 38 4.58 -13.70 7.18
N HIS A 39 5.68 -13.89 7.91
CA HIS A 39 6.23 -15.19 8.23
C HIS A 39 7.15 -15.11 9.46
N SER A 40 7.32 -16.24 10.15
CA SER A 40 8.28 -16.39 11.23
C SER A 40 9.04 -17.71 11.10
N TYR A 41 10.32 -17.68 11.43
CA TYR A 41 11.21 -18.83 11.41
C TYR A 41 11.76 -19.08 12.81
N LEU A 42 11.86 -20.35 13.21
CA LEU A 42 12.74 -20.82 14.27
C LEU A 42 13.83 -21.68 13.62
N VAL A 43 15.07 -21.20 13.64
CA VAL A 43 16.20 -21.87 12.98
C VAL A 43 16.76 -22.97 13.88
N MET A 44 16.65 -24.22 13.48
CA MET A 44 17.10 -25.38 14.27
C MET A 44 18.42 -26.01 13.78
N ASP A 45 18.85 -25.72 12.57
CA ASP A 45 20.13 -26.16 12.00
C ASP A 45 20.91 -24.96 11.45
N ILE A 46 22.19 -24.86 11.79
CA ILE A 46 23.07 -23.78 11.34
C ILE A 46 23.20 -23.72 9.82
N LYS A 47 23.09 -24.87 9.14
CA LYS A 47 23.15 -24.97 7.68
C LYS A 47 22.00 -24.28 6.98
N ASP A 48 20.86 -24.14 7.65
CA ASP A 48 19.67 -23.48 7.11
C ASP A 48 19.71 -21.96 7.30
N LEU A 49 20.56 -21.44 8.19
CA LEU A 49 20.56 -20.04 8.60
C LEU A 49 20.71 -19.09 7.42
N ALA A 50 21.68 -19.31 6.54
CA ALA A 50 21.95 -18.42 5.42
C ALA A 50 20.78 -18.38 4.42
N LYS A 51 20.19 -19.54 4.14
CA LYS A 51 19.01 -19.66 3.28
C LYS A 51 17.79 -18.98 3.90
N THR A 52 17.54 -19.22 5.21
CA THR A 52 16.43 -18.61 5.95
C THR A 52 16.53 -17.09 5.96
N ILE A 53 17.72 -16.53 6.16
CA ILE A 53 17.92 -15.07 6.10
C ILE A 53 17.57 -14.55 4.69
N LYS A 54 18.06 -15.19 3.64
CA LYS A 54 17.76 -14.80 2.25
C LYS A 54 16.26 -14.88 1.96
N GLU A 55 15.60 -15.97 2.37
CA GLU A 55 14.15 -16.14 2.25
C GLU A 55 13.37 -15.04 2.98
N ALA A 56 13.77 -14.69 4.19
CA ALA A 56 13.12 -13.65 4.98
C ALA A 56 13.12 -12.30 4.27
N PHE A 57 14.23 -11.91 3.65
CA PHE A 57 14.30 -10.68 2.84
C PHE A 57 13.43 -10.73 1.59
N VAL A 58 13.35 -11.89 0.93
CA VAL A 58 12.47 -12.08 -0.24
C VAL A 58 11.01 -11.98 0.19
N ILE A 59 10.60 -12.69 1.25
CA ILE A 59 9.22 -12.66 1.77
C ILE A 59 8.84 -11.24 2.21
N ALA A 60 9.72 -10.57 2.96
CA ALA A 60 9.43 -9.23 3.46
C ALA A 60 9.08 -8.25 2.34
N ARG A 61 9.68 -8.41 1.16
CA ARG A 61 9.51 -7.52 -0.01
C ARG A 61 8.51 -8.02 -1.05
N SER A 62 8.12 -9.30 -1.02
CA SER A 62 7.22 -9.90 -2.01
C SER A 62 5.77 -9.39 -1.83
N GLY A 63 5.01 -9.26 -2.92
CA GLY A 63 3.61 -8.84 -2.90
C GLY A 63 3.42 -7.54 -2.10
N ARG A 64 2.45 -7.52 -1.16
CA ARG A 64 2.37 -6.45 -0.17
C ARG A 64 3.53 -6.61 0.82
N PRO A 65 4.44 -5.63 0.96
CA PRO A 65 5.55 -5.72 1.91
C PRO A 65 5.10 -5.84 3.37
N GLY A 66 5.93 -6.46 4.20
CA GLY A 66 5.62 -6.60 5.62
C GLY A 66 6.75 -7.28 6.40
N PRO A 67 6.65 -7.34 7.74
CA PRO A 67 7.69 -7.87 8.60
C PRO A 67 7.80 -9.40 8.53
N VAL A 68 9.01 -9.89 8.70
CA VAL A 68 9.36 -11.31 8.88
C VAL A 68 10.24 -11.42 10.12
N LEU A 69 10.05 -12.47 10.92
CA LEU A 69 10.86 -12.73 12.11
C LEU A 69 11.71 -13.97 11.91
N ILE A 70 12.95 -13.93 12.41
CA ILE A 70 13.88 -15.07 12.48
C ILE A 70 14.31 -15.21 13.93
N ASP A 71 13.95 -16.32 14.56
CA ASP A 71 14.34 -16.64 15.93
C ASP A 71 15.51 -17.63 15.92
N ILE A 72 16.61 -17.28 16.60
CA ILE A 72 17.88 -18.04 16.52
C ILE A 72 18.29 -18.50 17.92
N PRO A 73 18.31 -19.82 18.20
CA PRO A 73 18.76 -20.39 19.47
C PRO A 73 20.19 -19.99 19.83
N LYS A 74 20.44 -19.80 21.14
CA LYS A 74 21.72 -19.33 21.67
C LYS A 74 22.89 -20.21 21.28
N ASP A 75 22.71 -21.53 21.36
CA ASP A 75 23.76 -22.51 21.02
C ASP A 75 24.08 -22.49 19.51
N LEU A 76 23.09 -22.29 18.68
CA LEU A 76 23.27 -22.17 17.23
C LEU A 76 24.07 -20.91 16.86
N GLN A 77 23.92 -19.80 17.60
CA GLN A 77 24.68 -18.58 17.36
C GLN A 77 26.19 -18.76 17.65
N ALA A 78 26.56 -19.74 18.42
CA ALA A 78 27.96 -20.07 18.77
C ALA A 78 28.51 -21.24 17.96
N GLU A 79 27.72 -21.85 17.09
CA GLU A 79 28.11 -23.01 16.29
C GLU A 79 28.96 -22.56 15.08
N GLU A 80 30.08 -23.28 14.87
CA GLU A 80 30.95 -23.05 13.72
C GLU A 80 30.48 -23.91 12.52
N PHE A 81 30.47 -23.33 11.33
CA PHE A 81 30.14 -24.06 10.12
C PHE A 81 30.81 -23.42 8.87
N ASP A 82 30.95 -24.22 7.83
CA ASP A 82 31.46 -23.72 6.54
C ASP A 82 30.35 -22.94 5.83
N PHE A 83 30.49 -21.60 5.87
CA PHE A 83 29.50 -20.72 5.25
C PHE A 83 29.53 -20.79 3.73
N VAL A 84 28.39 -21.07 3.14
CA VAL A 84 28.15 -20.99 1.70
C VAL A 84 27.02 -20.01 1.44
N TYR A 85 27.26 -18.98 0.64
CA TYR A 85 26.18 -18.05 0.25
C TYR A 85 25.18 -18.78 -0.66
N PRO A 86 23.86 -18.75 -0.36
CA PRO A 86 22.87 -19.39 -1.21
C PRO A 86 22.69 -18.63 -2.53
N GLU A 87 23.34 -19.07 -3.61
CA GLU A 87 23.30 -18.45 -4.95
C GLU A 87 21.92 -18.62 -5.60
N GLU A 88 21.30 -19.78 -5.43
CA GLU A 88 20.04 -20.13 -6.08
C GLU A 88 18.92 -19.13 -5.74
N PRO A 89 18.08 -18.78 -6.73
CA PRO A 89 16.90 -17.97 -6.50
C PRO A 89 15.98 -18.65 -5.46
N ILE A 90 15.43 -17.84 -4.55
CA ILE A 90 14.44 -18.34 -3.60
C ILE A 90 13.09 -18.46 -4.32
N MET A 91 12.61 -19.68 -4.41
CA MET A 91 11.26 -20.00 -4.88
C MET A 91 10.37 -20.25 -3.67
N LEU A 92 9.48 -19.29 -3.38
CA LEU A 92 8.56 -19.42 -2.24
C LEU A 92 7.38 -20.31 -2.63
N PRO A 93 6.95 -21.23 -1.74
CA PRO A 93 5.69 -21.94 -1.93
C PRO A 93 4.53 -20.94 -2.04
N GLY A 94 3.78 -20.99 -3.13
CA GLY A 94 2.68 -20.06 -3.37
C GLY A 94 3.11 -18.67 -3.86
N ASP A 95 4.39 -18.48 -4.19
CA ASP A 95 4.84 -17.31 -4.93
C ASP A 95 4.23 -17.35 -6.34
N ASN A 96 2.95 -17.05 -6.40
CA ASN A 96 2.37 -16.61 -7.65
C ASN A 96 2.97 -15.22 -7.89
N PRO A 97 3.82 -15.05 -8.91
CA PRO A 97 4.15 -13.72 -9.38
C PRO A 97 2.80 -13.00 -9.48
N ILE A 98 2.71 -11.81 -8.88
CA ILE A 98 1.49 -11.00 -8.91
C ILE A 98 0.95 -11.17 -10.32
N LYS A 99 -0.22 -11.81 -10.45
CA LYS A 99 -0.80 -12.02 -11.77
C LYS A 99 -1.05 -10.63 -12.31
N ASN A 100 -0.11 -10.11 -13.09
CA ASN A 100 -0.25 -8.87 -13.84
C ASN A 100 -1.30 -9.04 -14.97
N ASP A 101 -2.14 -10.06 -14.82
CA ASP A 101 -3.24 -10.37 -15.71
C ASP A 101 -4.47 -9.58 -15.26
N ILE A 102 -4.37 -8.26 -15.47
CA ILE A 102 -5.45 -7.35 -15.18
C ILE A 102 -6.55 -7.64 -16.18
N ASP A 103 -7.75 -7.90 -15.68
CA ASP A 103 -8.92 -8.12 -16.52
C ASP A 103 -9.15 -6.90 -17.43
N VAL A 104 -9.06 -7.13 -18.74
CA VAL A 104 -9.21 -6.08 -19.76
C VAL A 104 -10.56 -5.39 -19.63
N LYS A 105 -11.62 -6.15 -19.31
CA LYS A 105 -12.96 -5.58 -19.13
C LYS A 105 -13.02 -4.60 -17.97
N SER A 106 -12.46 -4.97 -16.81
CA SER A 106 -12.38 -4.09 -15.65
C SER A 106 -11.58 -2.82 -15.94
N LEU A 107 -10.53 -2.93 -16.76
CA LEU A 107 -9.71 -1.79 -17.17
C LEU A 107 -10.49 -0.85 -18.10
N GLU A 108 -11.24 -1.39 -19.07
CA GLU A 108 -12.12 -0.60 -19.94
C GLU A 108 -13.27 0.07 -19.17
N GLU A 109 -13.86 -0.62 -18.21
CA GLU A 109 -14.88 -0.06 -17.33
C GLU A 109 -14.33 1.08 -16.47
N ALA A 110 -13.11 0.92 -15.91
CA ALA A 110 -12.42 1.98 -15.18
C ALA A 110 -12.17 3.21 -16.09
N ALA A 111 -11.69 2.99 -17.29
CA ALA A 111 -11.48 4.09 -18.26
C ALA A 111 -12.80 4.83 -18.60
N LYS A 112 -13.91 4.10 -18.74
CA LYS A 112 -15.24 4.72 -18.96
C LYS A 112 -15.70 5.53 -17.75
N LEU A 113 -15.50 5.05 -16.51
CA LEU A 113 -15.84 5.82 -15.32
C LEU A 113 -15.03 7.10 -15.25
N ILE A 114 -13.74 7.05 -15.54
CA ILE A 114 -12.86 8.22 -15.54
C ILE A 114 -13.32 9.22 -16.61
N ALA A 115 -13.64 8.73 -17.82
CA ALA A 115 -14.08 9.59 -18.92
C ALA A 115 -15.41 10.32 -18.70
N ASN A 116 -16.28 9.78 -17.85
CA ASN A 116 -17.62 10.31 -17.57
C ASN A 116 -17.73 11.07 -16.25
N ALA A 117 -16.66 11.10 -15.45
CA ALA A 117 -16.68 11.78 -14.17
C ALA A 117 -16.59 13.30 -14.33
N GLU A 118 -17.41 14.03 -13.59
CA GLU A 118 -17.42 15.50 -13.54
C GLU A 118 -16.62 16.04 -12.34
N ARG A 119 -16.49 15.25 -11.29
CA ARG A 119 -15.80 15.61 -10.05
C ARG A 119 -14.89 14.46 -9.56
N PRO A 120 -13.96 14.01 -10.41
CA PRO A 120 -13.04 12.93 -10.01
C PRO A 120 -11.99 13.41 -9.00
N VAL A 121 -11.53 12.50 -8.15
CA VAL A 121 -10.41 12.72 -7.22
C VAL A 121 -9.52 11.49 -7.18
N ILE A 122 -8.20 11.68 -7.28
CA ILE A 122 -7.20 10.64 -7.04
C ILE A 122 -6.84 10.63 -5.55
N LEU A 123 -6.87 9.45 -4.95
CA LEU A 123 -6.42 9.19 -3.58
C LEU A 123 -5.06 8.48 -3.64
N ALA A 124 -4.00 9.24 -3.33
CA ALA A 124 -2.62 8.78 -3.44
C ALA A 124 -2.14 8.11 -2.14
N GLY A 125 -1.94 6.81 -2.14
CA GLY A 125 -1.47 6.03 -1.00
C GLY A 125 0.01 5.65 -1.06
N HIS A 126 0.47 4.93 -0.04
CA HIS A 126 1.85 4.44 0.09
C HIS A 126 2.28 3.52 -1.05
N GLY A 127 1.33 2.76 -1.63
CA GLY A 127 1.59 1.86 -2.75
C GLY A 127 2.21 2.54 -3.97
N ILE A 128 1.99 3.85 -4.15
CA ILE A 128 2.63 4.63 -5.22
C ILE A 128 4.14 4.66 -5.06
N LEU A 129 4.62 4.90 -3.84
CA LEU A 129 6.05 4.94 -3.53
C LEU A 129 6.66 3.54 -3.61
N LEU A 130 5.97 2.53 -3.08
CA LEU A 130 6.43 1.14 -3.08
C LEU A 130 6.56 0.55 -4.49
N SER A 131 5.65 0.89 -5.40
CA SER A 131 5.68 0.45 -6.80
C SER A 131 6.54 1.35 -7.71
N GLY A 132 6.99 2.52 -7.20
CA GLY A 132 7.67 3.52 -8.01
C GLY A 132 6.81 4.14 -9.10
N ALA A 133 5.49 4.29 -8.86
CA ALA A 133 4.48 4.71 -9.83
C ALA A 133 4.18 6.23 -9.80
N SER A 134 5.03 7.04 -9.18
CA SER A 134 4.80 8.49 -9.04
C SER A 134 4.59 9.19 -10.39
N LYS A 135 5.36 8.82 -11.42
CA LYS A 135 5.23 9.38 -12.77
C LYS A 135 3.89 9.03 -13.40
N GLU A 136 3.48 7.79 -13.28
CA GLU A 136 2.23 7.28 -13.84
C GLU A 136 1.00 7.90 -13.16
N VAL A 137 1.09 8.16 -11.84
CA VAL A 137 0.00 8.86 -11.11
C VAL A 137 -0.07 10.34 -11.49
N ILE A 138 1.05 11.01 -11.66
CA ILE A 138 1.10 12.39 -12.17
C ILE A 138 0.51 12.44 -13.58
N GLU A 139 0.90 11.53 -14.47
CA GLU A 139 0.35 11.46 -15.82
C GLU A 139 -1.16 11.21 -15.81
N LEU A 140 -1.67 10.34 -14.92
CA LEU A 140 -3.12 10.13 -14.74
C LEU A 140 -3.81 11.42 -14.33
N SER A 141 -3.24 12.13 -13.34
CA SER A 141 -3.77 13.41 -12.87
C SER A 141 -3.80 14.46 -13.97
N GLU A 142 -2.70 14.66 -14.69
CA GLU A 142 -2.59 15.66 -15.76
C GLU A 142 -3.44 15.31 -16.98
N LYS A 143 -3.46 14.05 -17.41
CA LYS A 143 -4.25 13.60 -18.56
C LYS A 143 -5.74 13.66 -18.31
N GLY A 144 -6.15 13.28 -17.10
CA GLY A 144 -7.55 13.33 -16.67
C GLY A 144 -7.98 14.68 -16.12
N ASP A 145 -7.07 15.65 -15.96
CA ASP A 145 -7.30 16.92 -15.26
C ASP A 145 -7.94 16.68 -13.89
N ILE A 146 -7.37 15.70 -13.12
CA ILE A 146 -7.95 15.16 -11.90
C ILE A 146 -7.14 15.65 -10.70
N PRO A 147 -7.74 16.40 -9.76
CA PRO A 147 -7.10 16.78 -8.52
C PRO A 147 -6.78 15.54 -7.66
N LEU A 148 -5.69 15.60 -6.93
CA LEU A 148 -5.22 14.50 -6.10
C LEU A 148 -4.95 14.93 -4.66
N SER A 149 -5.14 13.98 -3.76
CA SER A 149 -4.79 14.13 -2.34
C SER A 149 -4.05 12.88 -1.87
N TRP A 150 -3.20 13.02 -0.87
CA TRP A 150 -2.36 11.93 -0.38
C TRP A 150 -2.65 11.55 1.07
N THR A 151 -2.45 10.27 1.40
CA THR A 151 -2.47 9.76 2.77
C THR A 151 -1.14 10.11 3.46
N LEU A 152 -1.08 10.04 4.78
CA LEU A 152 0.17 10.30 5.52
C LEU A 152 1.37 9.52 4.94
N LEU A 153 1.20 8.22 4.68
CA LEU A 153 2.25 7.37 4.10
C LEU A 153 2.43 7.56 2.58
N GLY A 154 1.48 8.20 1.91
CA GLY A 154 1.58 8.61 0.51
C GLY A 154 2.27 9.97 0.32
N SER A 155 2.67 10.62 1.42
CA SER A 155 3.42 11.89 1.36
C SER A 155 4.70 11.73 0.55
N GLY A 156 4.92 12.65 -0.39
CA GLY A 156 6.06 12.61 -1.32
C GLY A 156 5.83 11.78 -2.59
N ALA A 157 4.68 11.10 -2.74
CA ALA A 157 4.33 10.40 -3.99
C ALA A 157 4.17 11.37 -5.18
N VAL A 158 3.67 12.58 -4.89
CA VAL A 158 3.53 13.66 -5.87
C VAL A 158 4.10 14.95 -5.26
N PRO A 159 4.83 15.77 -6.02
CA PRO A 159 5.37 17.03 -5.52
C PRO A 159 4.30 17.93 -4.92
N ALA A 160 4.60 18.57 -3.79
CA ALA A 160 3.68 19.51 -3.15
C ALA A 160 3.37 20.75 -4.03
N SER A 161 4.29 21.09 -4.94
CA SER A 161 4.15 22.18 -5.91
C SER A 161 3.33 21.83 -7.15
N HIS A 162 2.86 20.58 -7.27
CA HIS A 162 2.03 20.19 -8.41
C HIS A 162 0.65 20.86 -8.33
N ASP A 163 0.19 21.51 -9.40
CA ASP A 163 -0.99 22.37 -9.41
C ASP A 163 -2.28 21.64 -8.98
N LEU A 164 -2.40 20.36 -9.33
CA LEU A 164 -3.54 19.52 -8.97
C LEU A 164 -3.41 18.85 -7.58
N ASN A 165 -2.33 19.10 -6.85
CA ASN A 165 -2.14 18.54 -5.51
C ASN A 165 -2.93 19.32 -4.46
N MET A 166 -3.90 18.68 -3.81
CA MET A 166 -4.76 19.29 -2.79
C MET A 166 -4.20 19.19 -1.36
N GLY A 167 -3.06 18.54 -1.17
CA GLY A 167 -2.50 18.28 0.16
C GLY A 167 -2.97 16.94 0.75
N MET A 168 -2.81 16.81 2.07
CA MET A 168 -3.14 15.58 2.79
C MET A 168 -4.66 15.42 2.99
N MET A 169 -5.13 14.17 2.93
CA MET A 169 -6.51 13.79 3.26
C MET A 169 -6.61 13.13 4.64
N GLY A 170 -7.84 13.01 5.12
CA GLY A 170 -8.18 12.27 6.35
C GLY A 170 -8.30 13.17 7.57
N MET A 171 -8.15 12.57 8.77
CA MET A 171 -8.41 13.20 10.07
C MET A 171 -7.59 14.48 10.29
N HIS A 172 -6.35 14.50 9.81
CA HIS A 172 -5.43 15.66 9.91
C HIS A 172 -5.18 16.29 8.53
N GLY A 173 -6.10 16.06 7.59
CA GLY A 173 -5.98 16.54 6.23
C GLY A 173 -6.55 17.94 6.02
N GLU A 174 -6.22 18.50 4.86
CA GLU A 174 -6.70 19.80 4.41
C GLU A 174 -8.22 19.83 4.24
N PHE A 175 -8.85 20.93 4.62
CA PHE A 175 -10.31 21.11 4.48
C PHE A 175 -10.75 20.93 3.03
N ALA A 176 -10.06 21.57 2.08
CA ALA A 176 -10.40 21.49 0.66
C ALA A 176 -10.28 20.05 0.13
N ALA A 177 -9.25 19.29 0.54
CA ALA A 177 -9.06 17.91 0.16
C ALA A 177 -10.19 17.01 0.67
N ASN A 178 -10.51 17.09 1.96
CA ASN A 178 -11.59 16.31 2.56
C ASN A 178 -12.97 16.68 1.96
N ASN A 179 -13.22 17.95 1.70
CA ASN A 179 -14.47 18.42 1.08
C ASN A 179 -14.59 17.92 -0.37
N ALA A 180 -13.49 17.95 -1.13
CA ALA A 180 -13.44 17.41 -2.49
C ALA A 180 -13.76 15.91 -2.50
N ILE A 181 -13.17 15.13 -1.62
CA ILE A 181 -13.43 13.69 -1.49
C ILE A 181 -14.91 13.42 -1.20
N GLN A 182 -15.53 14.18 -0.28
CA GLN A 182 -16.93 14.01 0.07
C GLN A 182 -17.91 14.40 -1.06
N LYS A 183 -17.52 15.33 -1.92
CA LYS A 183 -18.35 15.84 -3.04
C LYS A 183 -18.01 15.22 -4.39
N ALA A 184 -16.98 14.37 -4.43
CA ALA A 184 -16.59 13.63 -5.63
C ALA A 184 -17.73 12.75 -6.16
N ASP A 185 -17.78 12.58 -7.48
CA ASP A 185 -18.58 11.54 -8.13
C ASP A 185 -17.75 10.31 -8.50
N LEU A 186 -16.41 10.43 -8.52
CA LEU A 186 -15.48 9.34 -8.71
C LEU A 186 -14.26 9.49 -7.80
N LEU A 187 -13.93 8.43 -7.06
CA LEU A 187 -12.67 8.29 -6.33
C LEU A 187 -11.80 7.22 -7.02
N ILE A 188 -10.54 7.55 -7.27
CA ILE A 188 -9.53 6.64 -7.83
C ILE A 188 -8.49 6.40 -6.75
N ALA A 189 -8.63 5.32 -6.00
CA ALA A 189 -7.74 4.96 -4.90
C ALA A 189 -6.53 4.19 -5.43
N CYS A 190 -5.35 4.79 -5.30
CA CYS A 190 -4.08 4.28 -5.80
C CYS A 190 -3.20 3.81 -4.66
N GLY A 191 -3.14 2.49 -4.41
CA GLY A 191 -2.27 1.87 -3.40
C GLY A 191 -2.54 2.35 -1.98
N MET A 192 -3.81 2.41 -1.58
CA MET A 192 -4.26 2.76 -0.23
C MET A 192 -5.37 1.82 0.23
N ARG A 193 -5.48 1.58 1.53
CA ARG A 193 -6.38 0.56 2.11
C ARG A 193 -7.65 1.09 2.75
N PHE A 194 -8.04 2.34 2.54
CA PHE A 194 -9.22 2.96 3.15
C PHE A 194 -9.30 2.75 4.67
N ASP A 195 -8.22 3.07 5.40
CA ASP A 195 -8.21 2.97 6.86
C ASP A 195 -9.03 4.08 7.53
N ASP A 196 -9.30 3.90 8.82
CA ASP A 196 -10.14 4.79 9.61
C ASP A 196 -9.58 6.22 9.74
N ARG A 197 -8.27 6.41 9.62
CA ARG A 197 -7.63 7.74 9.66
C ARG A 197 -7.91 8.55 8.41
N VAL A 198 -8.16 7.87 7.30
CA VAL A 198 -8.53 8.49 6.01
C VAL A 198 -10.05 8.62 5.88
N THR A 199 -10.78 7.54 6.17
CA THR A 199 -12.22 7.48 5.91
C THR A 199 -13.07 8.08 7.02
N GLY A 200 -12.57 8.09 8.27
CA GLY A 200 -13.41 8.31 9.42
C GLY A 200 -14.56 7.30 9.45
N ASN A 201 -15.81 7.77 9.56
CA ASN A 201 -16.98 6.92 9.52
C ASN A 201 -17.27 6.43 8.10
N THR A 202 -16.99 5.15 7.84
CA THR A 202 -17.19 4.52 6.53
C THR A 202 -18.64 4.55 6.04
N LYS A 203 -19.62 4.68 6.96
CA LYS A 203 -21.05 4.79 6.60
C LYS A 203 -21.42 6.13 5.97
N THR A 204 -20.55 7.13 6.09
CA THR A 204 -20.78 8.47 5.54
C THR A 204 -19.67 8.91 4.58
N TYR A 205 -18.70 8.04 4.31
CA TYR A 205 -17.54 8.35 3.47
C TYR A 205 -17.92 8.35 1.99
N SER A 206 -17.95 9.54 1.40
CA SER A 206 -18.14 9.77 -0.05
C SER A 206 -19.22 8.87 -0.68
N LEU A 207 -20.44 8.92 -0.12
CA LEU A 207 -21.54 8.02 -0.47
C LEU A 207 -22.01 8.14 -1.93
N ASN A 208 -21.83 9.32 -2.53
CA ASN A 208 -22.30 9.61 -3.89
C ASN A 208 -21.26 9.31 -4.96
N SER A 209 -20.05 8.88 -4.58
CA SER A 209 -18.99 8.58 -5.54
C SER A 209 -18.97 7.11 -5.95
N LYS A 210 -18.69 6.87 -7.24
CA LYS A 210 -18.13 5.60 -7.70
C LYS A 210 -16.70 5.48 -7.23
N LYS A 211 -16.19 4.25 -7.11
CA LYS A 211 -14.85 4.00 -6.58
C LYS A 211 -14.10 2.99 -7.44
N ILE A 212 -12.93 3.41 -7.93
CA ILE A 212 -11.93 2.52 -8.54
C ILE A 212 -10.85 2.31 -7.49
N HIS A 213 -10.51 1.05 -7.19
CA HIS A 213 -9.45 0.69 -6.25
C HIS A 213 -8.34 -0.08 -6.97
N ILE A 214 -7.16 0.51 -7.05
CA ILE A 214 -5.95 -0.11 -7.59
C ILE A 214 -5.09 -0.55 -6.41
N GLU A 215 -4.99 -1.85 -6.19
CA GLU A 215 -4.37 -2.41 -4.99
C GLU A 215 -3.65 -3.73 -5.30
N ILE A 216 -2.49 -3.94 -4.68
CA ILE A 216 -1.69 -5.15 -4.85
C ILE A 216 -2.24 -6.32 -4.02
N ASP A 217 -2.87 -6.02 -2.89
CA ASP A 217 -3.41 -6.99 -1.93
C ASP A 217 -4.91 -7.18 -2.15
N PRO A 218 -5.35 -8.31 -2.73
CA PRO A 218 -6.77 -8.55 -2.96
C PRO A 218 -7.60 -8.58 -1.68
N SER A 219 -6.98 -8.81 -0.52
CA SER A 219 -7.68 -8.83 0.77
C SER A 219 -8.13 -7.44 1.26
N GLU A 220 -7.58 -6.37 0.69
CA GLU A 220 -8.00 -4.99 0.99
C GLU A 220 -9.21 -4.55 0.15
N ILE A 221 -9.54 -5.28 -0.93
CA ILE A 221 -10.68 -4.96 -1.78
C ILE A 221 -12.00 -5.21 -1.03
N ASN A 222 -12.88 -4.21 -1.01
CA ASN A 222 -14.18 -4.24 -0.33
C ASN A 222 -14.12 -4.50 1.19
N LYS A 223 -12.96 -4.34 1.81
CA LYS A 223 -12.77 -4.62 3.23
C LYS A 223 -13.43 -3.56 4.12
N ASN A 224 -13.11 -2.30 3.92
CA ASN A 224 -13.62 -1.17 4.71
C ASN A 224 -14.64 -0.34 3.94
N VAL A 225 -14.42 -0.15 2.66
CA VAL A 225 -15.26 0.63 1.75
C VAL A 225 -15.56 -0.22 0.52
N PRO A 226 -16.83 -0.40 0.15
CA PRO A 226 -17.17 -1.09 -1.09
C PRO A 226 -16.71 -0.26 -2.30
N VAL A 227 -16.19 -0.95 -3.32
CA VAL A 227 -15.70 -0.32 -4.55
C VAL A 227 -16.46 -0.85 -5.76
N ASP A 228 -16.63 -0.01 -6.80
CA ASP A 228 -17.33 -0.39 -8.03
C ASP A 228 -16.42 -1.18 -8.96
N ILE A 229 -15.14 -0.81 -9.02
CA ILE A 229 -14.13 -1.50 -9.85
C ILE A 229 -12.87 -1.73 -9.03
N ALA A 230 -12.39 -2.97 -9.01
CA ALA A 230 -11.11 -3.35 -8.43
C ALA A 230 -10.12 -3.72 -9.55
N LEU A 231 -8.94 -3.09 -9.53
CA LEU A 231 -7.82 -3.43 -10.40
C LEU A 231 -6.69 -3.98 -9.51
N VAL A 232 -6.66 -5.31 -9.36
CA VAL A 232 -5.70 -5.98 -8.49
C VAL A 232 -4.38 -6.20 -9.22
N GLY A 233 -3.30 -5.62 -8.70
CA GLY A 233 -1.97 -5.74 -9.29
C GLY A 233 -1.00 -4.66 -8.80
N ASP A 234 0.23 -4.74 -9.30
CA ASP A 234 1.22 -3.68 -9.10
C ASP A 234 0.74 -2.38 -9.74
N LEU A 235 0.75 -1.30 -8.97
CA LEU A 235 0.17 -0.02 -9.38
C LEU A 235 0.80 0.53 -10.67
N LYS A 236 2.13 0.45 -10.81
CA LYS A 236 2.82 0.91 -12.01
C LYS A 236 2.40 0.12 -13.23
N THR A 237 2.27 -1.19 -13.10
CA THR A 237 1.82 -2.08 -14.16
C THR A 237 0.37 -1.80 -14.56
N VAL A 238 -0.53 -1.59 -13.57
CA VAL A 238 -1.93 -1.27 -13.81
C VAL A 238 -2.06 0.06 -14.55
N LEU A 239 -1.40 1.11 -14.05
CA LEU A 239 -1.44 2.42 -14.67
C LEU A 239 -0.80 2.42 -16.05
N GLY A 240 0.28 1.66 -16.27
CA GLY A 240 0.89 1.49 -17.59
C GLY A 240 -0.06 0.91 -18.65
N LYS A 241 -1.07 0.11 -18.23
CA LYS A 241 -2.13 -0.40 -19.12
C LYS A 241 -3.34 0.55 -19.22
N LEU A 242 -3.65 1.28 -18.16
CA LEU A 242 -4.80 2.20 -18.11
C LEU A 242 -4.55 3.50 -18.87
N LEU A 243 -3.38 4.11 -18.68
CA LEU A 243 -3.04 5.41 -19.28
C LEU A 243 -3.18 5.47 -20.81
N PRO A 244 -2.74 4.45 -21.58
CA PRO A 244 -2.88 4.49 -23.05
C PRO A 244 -4.33 4.55 -23.55
N VAL A 245 -5.27 4.01 -22.77
CA VAL A 245 -6.69 3.94 -23.18
C VAL A 245 -7.51 5.14 -22.69
N LEU A 246 -6.93 6.02 -21.87
CA LEU A 246 -7.57 7.27 -21.44
C LEU A 246 -7.43 8.36 -22.49
N ASN A 247 -8.47 9.19 -22.61
CA ASN A 247 -8.42 10.43 -23.36
C ASN A 247 -8.14 11.60 -22.42
N LYS A 248 -7.61 12.69 -22.97
CA LYS A 248 -7.45 13.95 -22.22
C LYS A 248 -8.82 14.50 -21.83
N GLN A 249 -8.97 14.87 -20.56
CA GLN A 249 -10.18 15.46 -19.99
C GLN A 249 -9.97 16.94 -19.66
N ASN A 250 -11.06 17.59 -19.28
CA ASN A 250 -11.04 18.96 -18.73
C ASN A 250 -12.05 19.04 -17.59
N ASN A 251 -11.56 19.20 -16.37
CA ASN A 251 -12.33 19.31 -15.14
C ASN A 251 -12.15 20.69 -14.48
N SER A 252 -11.87 21.74 -15.26
CA SER A 252 -11.56 23.09 -14.78
C SER A 252 -12.60 23.62 -13.78
N ASN A 253 -13.90 23.47 -14.04
CA ASN A 253 -14.97 23.91 -13.12
C ASN A 253 -14.87 23.23 -11.74
N TRP A 254 -14.45 21.97 -11.73
CA TRP A 254 -14.24 21.22 -10.48
C TRP A 254 -13.01 21.74 -9.73
N ILE A 255 -11.91 21.97 -10.43
CA ILE A 255 -10.67 22.52 -9.88
C ILE A 255 -10.91 23.95 -9.34
N ASP A 256 -11.69 24.76 -10.03
CA ASP A 256 -12.07 26.11 -9.58
C ASP A 256 -12.84 26.06 -8.25
N SER A 257 -13.81 25.14 -8.13
CA SER A 257 -14.55 24.91 -6.88
C SER A 257 -13.65 24.54 -5.71
N ILE A 258 -12.65 23.67 -5.96
CA ILE A 258 -11.67 23.28 -4.93
C ILE A 258 -10.78 24.47 -4.55
N SER A 259 -10.40 25.27 -5.52
CA SER A 259 -9.58 26.48 -5.30
C SER A 259 -10.28 27.51 -4.43
N GLU A 260 -11.60 27.64 -4.55
CA GLU A 260 -12.42 28.49 -3.66
C GLU A 260 -12.39 27.97 -2.22
N TRP A 261 -12.53 26.66 -2.01
CA TRP A 261 -12.44 26.07 -0.65
C TRP A 261 -11.06 26.23 -0.03
N ARG A 262 -10.00 26.20 -0.82
CA ARG A 262 -8.64 26.49 -0.36
C ARG A 262 -8.52 27.91 0.16
N LYS A 263 -9.04 28.90 -0.57
CA LYS A 263 -9.03 30.31 -0.15
C LYS A 263 -9.84 30.51 1.14
N GLU A 264 -11.00 29.85 1.24
CA GLU A 264 -11.84 29.90 2.45
C GLU A 264 -11.12 29.29 3.68
N SER A 265 -10.42 28.15 3.50
CA SER A 265 -9.63 27.52 4.56
C SER A 265 -8.51 28.43 5.04
N GLN A 266 -7.71 28.99 4.13
CA GLN A 266 -6.61 29.89 4.47
C GLN A 266 -7.07 31.15 5.22
N SER A 267 -8.28 31.61 4.99
CA SER A 267 -8.83 32.76 5.71
C SER A 267 -9.26 32.42 7.16
N ARG A 268 -9.48 31.14 7.47
CA ARG A 268 -9.87 30.66 8.81
C ARG A 268 -8.67 30.30 9.70
N ASP A 269 -7.53 29.95 9.10
CA ASP A 269 -6.32 29.52 9.82
C ASP A 269 -5.46 30.74 10.32
N ILE A 270 -5.95 31.95 10.19
CA ILE A 270 -5.31 33.14 10.76
C ILE A 270 -5.93 33.40 12.15
N ILE A 271 -5.56 32.57 13.12
CA ILE A 271 -5.74 32.85 14.55
C ILE A 271 -4.39 32.80 15.23
#